data_c1efd03db55398a5b903aa65ad511c84
#
_entry.id   c1efd03db55398a5b903aa65ad511c84
#
_cell.length_a   1.000
_cell.length_b   1.000
_cell.length_c   1.000
_cell.angle_alpha   90.00
_cell.angle_beta   90.00
_cell.angle_gamma   90.00
#
_symmetry.space_group_name_H-M   'P 1'
#
loop_
_entity.id
_entity.type
_entity.pdbx_description
1 polymer ?
#
loop_
_entity_poly.entity_id
_entity_poly.type
_entity_poly.pdbx_seq_one_letter_code
_entity_poly.pdbx_strand_id
1 'polypeptide(L)'
;KGQPALMRAYKLQKKTAKVGFDWDNTADVKAKVREEINELAEAVAEDNKENMEWELGDVLFALTNYARHLGLEPEVALNKANNRFEKRFAFVEDAVKATGRPWATFSLKDLDKLWNDAKKQEKILKKGD
;
A
#
# COMPACT_ATOMS: atom_id res chain seq x y z
N LYS A 1 -7.28 2.68 21.64
CA LYS A 1 -8.04 1.47 21.50
C LYS A 1 -9.05 1.61 20.36
N GLY A 2 -9.06 0.67 19.45
CA GLY A 2 -9.95 0.67 18.30
C GLY A 2 -9.51 1.54 17.12
N GLN A 3 -8.36 2.18 17.20
CA GLN A 3 -7.83 2.94 16.07
C GLN A 3 -7.13 1.99 15.10
N PRO A 4 -7.31 2.20 13.77
CA PRO A 4 -6.51 1.48 12.78
C PRO A 4 -5.02 1.70 13.03
N ALA A 5 -4.22 0.67 12.79
CA ALA A 5 -2.79 0.70 13.12
C ALA A 5 -2.02 1.81 12.41
N LEU A 6 -2.32 2.08 11.13
CA LEU A 6 -1.64 3.15 10.42
C LEU A 6 -1.99 4.53 11.01
N MET A 7 -3.25 4.72 11.40
CA MET A 7 -3.68 5.97 12.03
C MET A 7 -2.99 6.16 13.38
N ARG A 8 -2.87 5.09 14.17
CA ARG A 8 -2.19 5.15 15.46
C ARG A 8 -0.72 5.51 15.27
N ALA A 9 -0.03 4.89 14.31
CA ALA A 9 1.36 5.21 14.00
C ALA A 9 1.53 6.68 13.61
N TYR A 10 0.65 7.16 12.75
CA TYR A 10 0.65 8.56 12.30
C TYR A 10 0.52 9.52 13.48
N LYS A 11 -0.44 9.25 14.38
CA LYS A 11 -0.66 10.11 15.56
C LYS A 11 0.51 10.07 16.53
N LEU A 12 1.13 8.90 16.73
CA LEU A 12 2.32 8.78 17.57
C LEU A 12 3.46 9.63 17.02
N GLN A 13 3.67 9.59 15.72
CA GLN A 13 4.73 10.35 15.06
C GLN A 13 4.48 11.86 15.14
N LYS A 14 3.23 12.28 14.97
CA LYS A 14 2.87 13.70 15.12
C LYS A 14 3.13 14.18 16.55
N LYS A 15 2.78 13.35 17.53
CA LYS A 15 2.99 13.67 18.93
C LYS A 15 4.47 13.86 19.26
N THR A 16 5.32 12.95 18.79
CA THR A 16 6.75 13.03 19.06
C THR A 16 7.40 14.18 18.29
N ALA A 17 6.92 14.48 17.10
CA ALA A 17 7.42 15.61 16.32
C ALA A 17 7.21 16.93 17.03
N LYS A 18 6.11 17.09 17.77
CA LYS A 18 5.80 18.30 18.52
C LYS A 18 6.86 18.64 19.57
N VAL A 19 7.54 17.64 20.12
CA VAL A 19 8.59 17.89 21.12
C VAL A 19 9.98 17.86 20.49
N GLY A 20 10.06 17.91 19.16
CA GLY A 20 11.33 17.97 18.43
C GLY A 20 11.91 16.64 18.03
N PHE A 21 11.22 15.55 18.32
CA PHE A 21 11.70 14.22 17.92
C PHE A 21 11.18 13.87 16.53
N ASP A 22 11.90 14.37 15.52
CA ASP A 22 11.50 14.20 14.12
C ASP A 22 12.73 14.35 13.22
N TRP A 23 12.60 13.88 11.98
CA TRP A 23 13.62 14.08 10.94
C TRP A 23 13.56 15.52 10.43
N ASP A 24 14.73 16.05 10.08
CA ASP A 24 14.83 17.44 9.61
C ASP A 24 14.29 17.61 8.18
N ASN A 25 14.34 16.57 7.36
CA ASN A 25 13.92 16.70 5.97
C ASN A 25 13.36 15.37 5.43
N THR A 26 12.65 15.50 4.32
CA THR A 26 11.98 14.36 3.67
C THR A 26 12.97 13.36 3.07
N ALA A 27 14.12 13.83 2.60
CA ALA A 27 15.14 12.95 2.01
C ALA A 27 15.64 11.92 3.03
N ASP A 28 15.85 12.33 4.27
CA ASP A 28 16.30 11.42 5.32
C ASP A 28 15.22 10.41 5.70
N VAL A 29 13.95 10.83 5.67
CA VAL A 29 12.83 9.93 5.92
C VAL A 29 12.74 8.87 4.82
N LYS A 30 12.91 9.27 3.58
CA LYS A 30 12.93 8.35 2.44
C LYS A 30 14.07 7.34 2.56
N ALA A 31 15.25 7.80 2.98
CA ALA A 31 16.41 6.94 3.19
C ALA A 31 16.13 5.91 4.27
N LYS A 32 15.41 6.29 5.33
CA LYS A 32 15.02 5.39 6.41
C LYS A 32 14.09 4.29 5.90
N VAL A 33 13.14 4.63 5.02
CA VAL A 33 12.26 3.63 4.40
C VAL A 33 13.09 2.57 3.66
N ARG A 34 14.07 3.00 2.88
CA ARG A 34 14.95 2.08 2.15
C ARG A 34 15.76 1.20 3.08
N GLU A 35 16.26 1.78 4.17
CA GLU A 35 17.01 1.04 5.20
C GLU A 35 16.15 -0.07 5.79
N GLU A 36 14.90 0.24 6.16
CA GLU A 36 13.99 -0.74 6.75
C GLU A 36 13.61 -1.84 5.77
N ILE A 37 13.44 -1.50 4.48
CA ILE A 37 13.18 -2.51 3.44
C ILE A 37 14.36 -3.47 3.34
N ASN A 38 15.59 -2.96 3.40
CA ASN A 38 16.80 -3.80 3.35
C ASN A 38 16.89 -4.72 4.57
N GLU A 39 16.53 -4.22 5.75
CA GLU A 39 16.52 -5.03 6.97
C GLU A 39 15.49 -6.15 6.88
N LEU A 40 14.32 -5.86 6.30
CA LEU A 40 13.31 -6.88 6.06
C LEU A 40 13.86 -7.95 5.09
N ALA A 41 14.55 -7.52 4.03
CA ALA A 41 15.14 -8.45 3.07
C ALA A 41 16.16 -9.39 3.73
N GLU A 42 16.94 -8.87 4.68
CA GLU A 42 17.89 -9.66 5.45
C GLU A 42 17.17 -10.71 6.31
N ALA A 43 16.08 -10.32 6.96
CA ALA A 43 15.28 -11.23 7.78
C ALA A 43 14.66 -12.35 6.90
N VAL A 44 14.23 -12.00 5.69
CA VAL A 44 13.71 -12.98 4.73
C VAL A 44 14.80 -13.97 4.33
N ALA A 45 16.02 -13.48 4.07
CA ALA A 45 17.16 -14.33 3.69
C ALA A 45 17.53 -15.31 4.82
N GLU A 46 17.35 -14.89 6.07
CA GLU A 46 17.63 -15.73 7.23
C GLU A 46 16.48 -16.70 7.56
N ASP A 47 15.35 -16.55 6.87
CA ASP A 47 14.14 -17.36 7.07
C ASP A 47 13.66 -17.36 8.52
N ASN A 48 13.73 -16.21 9.17
CA ASN A 48 13.28 -16.03 10.56
C ASN A 48 11.95 -15.27 10.57
N LYS A 49 10.85 -16.01 10.74
CA LYS A 49 9.49 -15.45 10.68
C LYS A 49 9.22 -14.36 11.71
N GLU A 50 9.75 -14.53 12.91
CA GLU A 50 9.58 -13.55 13.98
C GLU A 50 10.25 -12.22 13.61
N ASN A 51 11.47 -12.29 13.08
CA ASN A 51 12.19 -11.11 12.62
C ASN A 51 11.52 -10.48 11.40
N MET A 52 11.00 -11.30 10.48
CA MET A 52 10.27 -10.78 9.32
C MET A 52 9.09 -9.93 9.74
N GLU A 53 8.32 -10.40 10.71
CA GLU A 53 7.16 -9.67 11.22
C GLU A 53 7.58 -8.35 11.88
N TRP A 54 8.64 -8.40 12.68
CA TRP A 54 9.19 -7.22 13.32
C TRP A 54 9.64 -6.19 12.29
N GLU A 55 10.44 -6.63 11.32
CA GLU A 55 10.98 -5.73 10.30
C GLU A 55 9.90 -5.21 9.35
N LEU A 56 8.88 -6.02 9.04
CA LEU A 56 7.74 -5.54 8.25
C LEU A 56 7.01 -4.41 8.99
N GLY A 57 6.83 -4.56 10.30
CA GLY A 57 6.24 -3.50 11.12
C GLY A 57 7.04 -2.22 11.02
N ASP A 58 8.37 -2.31 11.06
CA ASP A 58 9.25 -1.14 10.94
C ASP A 58 9.15 -0.49 9.56
N VAL A 59 9.01 -1.29 8.49
CA VAL A 59 8.80 -0.76 7.14
C VAL A 59 7.51 0.05 7.07
N LEU A 60 6.42 -0.52 7.59
CA LEU A 60 5.12 0.15 7.59
C LEU A 60 5.15 1.43 8.42
N PHE A 61 5.84 1.40 9.55
CA PHE A 61 6.00 2.58 10.41
C PHE A 61 6.81 3.68 9.70
N ALA A 62 7.90 3.30 9.03
CA ALA A 62 8.72 4.25 8.26
C ALA A 62 7.94 4.84 7.08
N LEU A 63 7.13 4.02 6.38
CA LEU A 63 6.28 4.50 5.29
C LEU A 63 5.23 5.50 5.80
N THR A 64 4.67 5.23 6.97
CA THR A 64 3.71 6.14 7.60
C THR A 64 4.37 7.49 7.88
N ASN A 65 5.61 7.47 8.38
CA ASN A 65 6.35 8.70 8.64
C ASN A 65 6.67 9.46 7.35
N TYR A 66 7.00 8.73 6.29
CA TYR A 66 7.24 9.33 4.98
C TYR A 66 5.98 10.03 4.47
N ALA A 67 4.83 9.36 4.60
CA ALA A 67 3.54 9.97 4.23
C ALA A 67 3.32 11.27 5.01
N ARG A 68 3.59 11.27 6.32
CA ARG A 68 3.43 12.45 7.15
C ARG A 68 4.29 13.61 6.66
N HIS A 69 5.55 13.34 6.32
CA HIS A 69 6.45 14.37 5.80
C HIS A 69 6.03 14.90 4.43
N LEU A 70 5.27 14.11 3.67
CA LEU A 70 4.71 14.54 2.38
C LEU A 70 3.37 15.27 2.55
N GLY A 71 2.89 15.42 3.77
CA GLY A 71 1.60 16.06 4.05
C GLY A 71 0.41 15.15 3.73
N LEU A 72 0.63 13.85 3.72
CA LEU A 72 -0.41 12.86 3.40
C LEU A 72 -0.78 12.04 4.63
N GLU A 73 -2.04 11.63 4.70
CA GLU A 73 -2.50 10.73 5.74
C GLU A 73 -2.49 9.29 5.19
N PRO A 74 -1.65 8.41 5.77
CA PRO A 74 -1.50 7.06 5.23
C PRO A 74 -2.78 6.23 5.28
N GLU A 75 -3.62 6.41 6.30
CA GLU A 75 -4.89 5.70 6.40
C GLU A 75 -5.81 6.07 5.24
N VAL A 76 -5.89 7.36 4.92
CA VAL A 76 -6.70 7.86 3.80
C VAL A 76 -6.15 7.32 2.47
N ALA A 77 -4.83 7.38 2.30
CA ALA A 77 -4.19 6.90 1.08
C ALA A 77 -4.45 5.41 0.85
N LEU A 78 -4.32 4.61 1.90
CA LEU A 78 -4.55 3.17 1.80
C LEU A 78 -6.02 2.85 1.51
N ASN A 79 -6.95 3.59 2.13
CA ASN A 79 -8.38 3.39 1.84
C ASN A 79 -8.71 3.71 0.39
N LYS A 80 -8.08 4.74 -0.18
CA LYS A 80 -8.26 5.06 -1.61
C LYS A 80 -7.74 3.92 -2.50
N ALA A 81 -6.61 3.34 -2.13
CA ALA A 81 -6.05 2.20 -2.86
C ALA A 81 -6.98 0.99 -2.76
N ASN A 82 -7.53 0.72 -1.58
CA ASN A 82 -8.48 -0.36 -1.36
C ASN A 82 -9.72 -0.20 -2.23
N ASN A 83 -10.29 1.00 -2.24
CA ASN A 83 -11.50 1.28 -3.02
C ASN A 83 -11.23 1.13 -4.52
N ARG A 84 -10.08 1.58 -4.97
CA ARG A 84 -9.69 1.46 -6.38
C ARG A 84 -9.50 0.00 -6.77
N PHE A 85 -8.88 -0.80 -5.89
CA PHE A 85 -8.71 -2.22 -6.11
C PHE A 85 -10.06 -2.92 -6.25
N GLU A 86 -10.99 -2.63 -5.34
CA GLU A 86 -12.32 -3.23 -5.37
C GLU A 86 -13.05 -2.94 -6.68
N LYS A 87 -12.97 -1.71 -7.17
CA LYS A 87 -13.60 -1.32 -8.43
C LYS A 87 -12.99 -2.06 -9.61
N ARG A 88 -11.66 -2.15 -9.64
CA ARG A 88 -10.97 -2.86 -10.71
C ARG A 88 -11.29 -4.35 -10.69
N PHE A 89 -11.33 -4.93 -9.51
CA PHE A 89 -11.66 -6.35 -9.37
C PHE A 89 -13.10 -6.63 -9.80
N ALA A 90 -14.04 -5.74 -9.46
CA ALA A 90 -15.42 -5.86 -9.90
C ALA A 90 -15.52 -5.87 -11.44
N PHE A 91 -14.73 -5.01 -12.10
CA PHE A 91 -14.65 -5.00 -13.56
C PHE A 91 -14.17 -6.34 -14.09
N VAL A 92 -13.12 -6.92 -13.49
CA VAL A 92 -12.58 -8.23 -13.88
C VAL A 92 -13.63 -9.33 -13.67
N GLU A 93 -14.31 -9.31 -12.53
CA GLU A 93 -15.38 -10.27 -12.23
C GLU A 93 -16.49 -10.24 -13.29
N ASP A 94 -16.93 -9.03 -13.65
CA ASP A 94 -17.97 -8.87 -14.65
C ASP A 94 -17.51 -9.36 -16.02
N ALA A 95 -16.27 -9.09 -16.37
CA ALA A 95 -15.69 -9.54 -17.64
C ALA A 95 -15.60 -11.05 -17.73
N VAL A 96 -15.17 -11.70 -16.63
CA VAL A 96 -15.11 -13.17 -16.56
C VAL A 96 -16.51 -13.77 -16.66
N LYS A 97 -17.46 -13.20 -15.94
CA LYS A 97 -18.86 -13.65 -15.93
C LYS A 97 -19.47 -13.56 -17.34
N ALA A 98 -19.16 -12.49 -18.07
CA ALA A 98 -19.67 -12.28 -19.42
C ALA A 98 -19.20 -13.36 -20.40
N THR A 99 -18.07 -14.01 -20.15
CA THR A 99 -17.56 -15.08 -21.02
C THR A 99 -18.30 -16.41 -20.80
N GLY A 100 -18.97 -16.58 -19.65
CA GLY A 100 -19.60 -17.84 -19.28
C GLY A 100 -18.61 -18.94 -18.90
N ARG A 101 -17.33 -18.64 -18.88
CA ARG A 101 -16.27 -19.59 -18.54
C ARG A 101 -15.96 -19.56 -17.04
N PRO A 102 -15.67 -20.72 -16.41
CA PRO A 102 -15.24 -20.73 -15.00
C PRO A 102 -13.93 -20.01 -14.78
N TRP A 103 -13.76 -19.43 -13.59
CA TRP A 103 -12.51 -18.74 -13.21
C TRP A 103 -11.27 -19.60 -13.44
N ALA A 104 -11.36 -20.91 -13.13
CA ALA A 104 -10.24 -21.83 -13.25
C ALA A 104 -9.68 -21.95 -14.68
N THR A 105 -10.45 -21.55 -15.69
CA THR A 105 -10.01 -21.60 -17.09
C THR A 105 -9.17 -20.40 -17.51
N PHE A 106 -9.07 -19.39 -16.65
CA PHE A 106 -8.28 -18.19 -16.92
C PHE A 106 -6.89 -18.34 -16.31
N SER A 107 -5.86 -18.03 -17.08
CA SER A 107 -4.49 -17.94 -16.55
C SER A 107 -4.32 -16.60 -15.85
N LEU A 108 -3.27 -16.48 -15.04
CA LEU A 108 -2.93 -15.19 -14.43
C LEU A 108 -2.71 -14.12 -15.51
N LYS A 109 -2.11 -14.51 -16.63
CA LYS A 109 -1.87 -13.62 -17.78
C LYS A 109 -3.20 -13.10 -18.35
N ASP A 110 -4.20 -13.98 -18.48
CA ASP A 110 -5.54 -13.61 -18.96
C ASP A 110 -6.19 -12.60 -18.01
N LEU A 111 -6.12 -12.87 -16.71
CA LEU A 111 -6.71 -12.00 -15.69
C LEU A 111 -6.00 -10.65 -15.64
N ASP A 112 -4.68 -10.65 -15.81
CA ASP A 112 -3.89 -9.43 -15.83
C ASP A 112 -4.28 -8.53 -17.00
N LYS A 113 -4.60 -9.12 -18.15
CA LYS A 113 -5.09 -8.38 -19.31
C LYS A 113 -6.41 -7.67 -18.98
N LEU A 114 -7.32 -8.38 -18.29
CA LEU A 114 -8.60 -7.79 -17.87
C LEU A 114 -8.37 -6.68 -16.84
N TRP A 115 -7.40 -6.85 -15.98
CA TRP A 115 -7.02 -5.83 -15.00
C TRP A 115 -6.52 -4.55 -15.69
N ASN A 116 -5.69 -4.72 -16.72
CA ASN A 116 -5.19 -3.59 -17.51
C ASN A 116 -6.32 -2.90 -18.27
N ASP A 117 -7.32 -3.65 -18.73
CA ASP A 117 -8.52 -3.10 -19.36
C ASP A 117 -9.30 -2.25 -18.34
N ALA A 118 -9.39 -2.71 -17.08
CA ALA A 118 -10.03 -1.96 -16.02
C ALA A 118 -9.35 -0.61 -15.80
N LYS A 119 -8.02 -0.60 -15.81
CA LYS A 119 -7.24 0.63 -15.67
C LYS A 119 -7.49 1.61 -16.82
N LYS A 120 -7.60 1.08 -18.03
CA LYS A 120 -7.90 1.91 -19.22
C LYS A 120 -9.28 2.53 -19.11
N GLN A 121 -10.26 1.76 -18.62
CA GLN A 121 -11.62 2.24 -18.44
C GLN A 121 -11.68 3.39 -17.43
N GLU A 122 -10.91 3.29 -16.35
CA GLU A 122 -10.80 4.35 -15.34
C GLU A 122 -10.29 5.66 -15.97
N LYS A 123 -9.26 5.57 -16.80
CA LYS A 123 -8.68 6.74 -17.45
C LYS A 123 -9.68 7.41 -18.40
N ILE A 124 -10.46 6.62 -19.14
CA ILE A 124 -11.47 7.13 -20.05
C ILE A 124 -12.55 7.89 -19.27
N LEU A 125 -13.06 7.29 -18.19
CA LEU A 125 -14.08 7.90 -17.34
C LEU A 125 -13.57 9.19 -16.70
N LYS A 126 -12.31 9.18 -16.24
CA LYS A 126 -11.69 10.35 -15.60
C LYS A 126 -11.52 11.51 -16.58
N LYS A 127 -11.19 11.22 -17.85
CA LYS A 127 -11.07 12.24 -18.91
C LYS A 127 -12.42 12.80 -19.36
N GLY A 128 -13.48 11.99 -19.23
CA GLY A 128 -14.83 12.41 -19.58
C GLY A 128 -15.46 13.38 -18.61
N ASP A 129 -14.88 13.51 -17.44
CA ASP A 129 -15.33 14.44 -16.42
C ASP A 129 -14.66 15.81 -16.61
#